data_4bea1fd6c8e6486c18eb965b0fd2cce9
#
_entry.id   4bea1fd6c8e6486c18eb965b0fd2cce9
#
_cell.length_a   1.000
_cell.length_b   1.000
_cell.length_c   1.000
_cell.angle_alpha   90.00
_cell.angle_beta   90.00
_cell.angle_gamma   90.00
#
_symmetry.space_group_name_H-M   'P 1'
#
loop_
_entity.id
_entity.type
_entity.pdbx_description
1 polymer ?
#
loop_
_entity_poly.entity_id
_entity_poly.type
_entity_poly.pdbx_seq_one_letter_code
_entity_poly.pdbx_strand_id
1 'polypeptide(L)'
;MKKIILFLCFISTFFLNAQSHDDTTCTSIYLIRHAEKDRTDTNNSNPHLNFLGVERSLRWKSFFKNIEFDEFYSTNYHRTIETVKPISKGREILIYNPSTINYKDFILNNKGKIILVVGHSNTIPKFANNLINKEIYQNISDSNNSNLYVINICENSEIINSLYFVK
;
A
#
# COMPACT_ATOMS: atom_id res chain seq x y z
N MET A 1 6.12 -15.37 -81.37
CA MET A 1 5.77 -14.23 -80.48
C MET A 1 5.61 -14.74 -79.08
N LYS A 2 6.63 -14.60 -78.23
CA LYS A 2 6.59 -15.06 -76.82
C LYS A 2 6.09 -13.91 -75.93
N LYS A 3 4.93 -14.07 -75.23
CA LYS A 3 4.43 -13.13 -74.23
C LYS A 3 5.12 -13.35 -72.91
N ILE A 4 5.89 -12.35 -72.50
CA ILE A 4 6.49 -12.32 -71.16
C ILE A 4 5.43 -11.76 -70.20
N ILE A 5 4.97 -12.60 -69.22
CA ILE A 5 4.09 -12.17 -68.15
C ILE A 5 5.01 -11.72 -67.02
N LEU A 6 5.00 -10.43 -66.74
CA LEU A 6 5.71 -9.84 -65.60
C LEU A 6 4.86 -10.02 -64.33
N PHE A 7 5.32 -10.85 -63.41
CA PHE A 7 4.67 -11.07 -62.09
C PHE A 7 5.20 -10.03 -61.12
N LEU A 8 4.43 -8.98 -60.88
CA LEU A 8 4.76 -7.98 -59.85
C LEU A 8 4.44 -8.55 -58.46
N CYS A 9 5.47 -8.98 -57.71
CA CYS A 9 5.35 -9.30 -56.29
C CYS A 9 5.20 -8.01 -55.48
N PHE A 10 4.00 -7.78 -55.00
CA PHE A 10 3.71 -6.71 -54.05
C PHE A 10 4.17 -7.16 -52.66
N ILE A 11 5.38 -6.75 -52.24
CA ILE A 11 5.86 -6.99 -50.86
C ILE A 11 5.22 -5.92 -49.96
N SER A 12 4.11 -6.25 -49.33
CA SER A 12 3.54 -5.44 -48.26
C SER A 12 4.41 -5.59 -46.98
N THR A 13 5.24 -4.61 -46.72
CA THR A 13 5.95 -4.49 -45.43
C THR A 13 4.95 -4.15 -44.35
N PHE A 14 4.54 -5.16 -43.59
CA PHE A 14 3.87 -4.94 -42.31
C PHE A 14 4.89 -4.32 -41.32
N PHE A 15 4.79 -3.02 -41.10
CA PHE A 15 5.41 -2.39 -39.93
C PHE A 15 4.68 -2.90 -38.71
N LEU A 16 5.23 -3.91 -38.05
CA LEU A 16 4.88 -4.26 -36.67
C LEU A 16 5.34 -3.06 -35.81
N ASN A 17 4.40 -2.16 -35.50
CA ASN A 17 4.57 -1.25 -34.39
C ASN A 17 4.64 -2.11 -33.14
N ALA A 18 5.84 -2.48 -32.69
CA ALA A 18 6.09 -2.94 -31.35
C ALA A 18 5.76 -1.74 -30.45
N GLN A 19 4.53 -1.69 -29.92
CA GLN A 19 4.23 -0.85 -28.77
C GLN A 19 5.16 -1.35 -27.66
N SER A 20 6.18 -0.55 -27.35
CA SER A 20 6.93 -0.70 -26.11
C SER A 20 5.89 -0.55 -24.99
N HIS A 21 5.48 -1.66 -24.39
CA HIS A 21 4.80 -1.65 -23.12
C HIS A 21 5.84 -1.06 -22.16
N ASP A 22 5.70 0.22 -21.89
CA ASP A 22 6.47 0.89 -20.85
C ASP A 22 5.95 0.27 -19.54
N ASP A 23 6.62 -0.78 -19.07
CA ASP A 23 6.34 -1.45 -17.80
C ASP A 23 6.73 -0.48 -16.68
N THR A 24 5.88 0.54 -16.49
CA THR A 24 6.04 1.49 -15.39
C THR A 24 5.87 0.74 -14.08
N THR A 25 7.01 0.44 -13.44
CA THR A 25 7.02 -0.22 -12.13
C THR A 25 6.38 0.70 -11.10
N CYS A 26 5.24 0.29 -10.54
CA CYS A 26 4.52 1.02 -9.51
C CYS A 26 4.67 0.37 -8.14
N THR A 27 4.94 1.16 -7.12
CA THR A 27 4.87 0.76 -5.72
C THR A 27 3.54 1.22 -5.15
N SER A 28 2.76 0.29 -4.58
CA SER A 28 1.45 0.58 -3.96
C SER A 28 1.55 0.42 -2.44
N ILE A 29 1.30 1.49 -1.70
CA ILE A 29 1.44 1.52 -0.25
C ILE A 29 0.08 1.80 0.37
N TYR A 30 -0.43 0.83 1.12
CA TYR A 30 -1.67 0.88 1.88
C TYR A 30 -1.34 1.18 3.33
N LEU A 31 -1.94 2.23 3.90
CA LEU A 31 -1.63 2.67 5.26
C LEU A 31 -2.92 2.70 6.08
N ILE A 32 -2.92 2.02 7.22
CA ILE A 32 -4.05 2.00 8.15
C ILE A 32 -3.60 2.26 9.58
N ARG A 33 -4.49 2.85 10.37
CA ARG A 33 -4.34 2.93 11.82
C ARG A 33 -4.65 1.56 12.43
N HIS A 34 -4.00 1.23 13.57
CA HIS A 34 -4.40 0.08 14.39
C HIS A 34 -5.90 0.12 14.72
N ALA A 35 -6.51 -1.04 14.87
CA ALA A 35 -7.90 -1.19 15.28
C ALA A 35 -8.14 -0.75 16.75
N GLU A 36 -9.36 -0.83 17.24
CA GLU A 36 -9.76 -0.36 18.57
C GLU A 36 -8.97 -1.09 19.67
N LYS A 37 -8.23 -0.31 20.47
CA LYS A 37 -7.44 -0.83 21.58
C LYS A 37 -8.24 -0.91 22.87
N ASP A 38 -7.82 -1.76 23.78
CA ASP A 38 -8.29 -1.75 25.16
C ASP A 38 -7.91 -0.42 25.85
N ARG A 39 -8.86 0.18 26.56
CA ARG A 39 -8.72 1.45 27.30
C ARG A 39 -9.09 1.32 28.76
N THR A 40 -9.28 0.10 29.27
CA THR A 40 -9.68 -0.15 30.66
C THR A 40 -8.59 0.23 31.64
N ASP A 41 -7.33 0.04 31.26
CA ASP A 41 -6.16 0.51 32.03
C ASP A 41 -5.49 1.68 31.30
N THR A 42 -5.66 2.89 31.84
CA THR A 42 -5.08 4.13 31.30
C THR A 42 -3.57 4.21 31.47
N ASN A 43 -2.97 3.43 32.35
CA ASN A 43 -1.53 3.37 32.62
C ASN A 43 -0.82 2.42 31.63
N ASN A 44 -1.57 1.55 30.95
CA ASN A 44 -0.98 0.63 29.98
C ASN A 44 -0.61 1.36 28.68
N SER A 45 0.66 1.58 28.46
CA SER A 45 1.18 2.23 27.25
C SER A 45 1.12 1.34 26.00
N ASN A 46 1.01 0.01 26.18
CA ASN A 46 0.99 -0.96 25.08
C ASN A 46 -0.22 -1.93 25.17
N PRO A 47 -1.46 -1.41 25.15
CA PRO A 47 -2.65 -2.25 25.25
C PRO A 47 -2.85 -3.11 24.00
N HIS A 48 -3.51 -4.24 24.21
CA HIS A 48 -4.04 -5.11 23.15
C HIS A 48 -5.25 -4.50 22.46
N LEU A 49 -5.73 -5.14 21.41
CA LEU A 49 -7.04 -4.84 20.83
C LEU A 49 -8.15 -5.24 21.82
N ASN A 50 -9.21 -4.44 21.88
CA ASN A 50 -10.46 -4.88 22.49
C ASN A 50 -11.28 -5.74 21.54
N PHE A 51 -12.47 -6.19 21.95
CA PHE A 51 -13.34 -7.01 21.12
C PHE A 51 -13.67 -6.36 19.77
N LEU A 52 -14.04 -5.07 19.75
CA LEU A 52 -14.33 -4.34 18.50
C LEU A 52 -13.10 -4.23 17.59
N GLY A 53 -11.92 -4.11 18.17
CA GLY A 53 -10.65 -4.07 17.43
C GLY A 53 -10.33 -5.41 16.79
N VAL A 54 -10.58 -6.52 17.49
CA VAL A 54 -10.44 -7.86 16.89
C VAL A 54 -11.39 -8.03 15.70
N GLU A 55 -12.66 -7.64 15.86
CA GLU A 55 -13.63 -7.66 14.74
C GLU A 55 -13.19 -6.78 13.58
N ARG A 56 -12.67 -5.56 13.84
CA ARG A 56 -12.14 -4.69 12.79
C ARG A 56 -10.94 -5.30 12.09
N SER A 57 -10.04 -5.95 12.79
CA SER A 57 -8.89 -6.63 12.17
C SER A 57 -9.34 -7.73 11.20
N LEU A 58 -10.41 -8.45 11.51
CA LEU A 58 -11.03 -9.43 10.62
C LEU A 58 -11.77 -8.78 9.44
N ARG A 59 -12.41 -7.61 9.65
CA ARG A 59 -12.99 -6.83 8.54
C ARG A 59 -11.88 -6.36 7.57
N TRP A 60 -10.75 -5.86 8.07
CA TRP A 60 -9.60 -5.54 7.24
C TRP A 60 -9.09 -6.75 6.45
N LYS A 61 -8.99 -7.92 7.08
CA LYS A 61 -8.66 -9.17 6.37
C LYS A 61 -9.63 -9.45 5.24
N SER A 62 -10.94 -9.29 5.47
CA SER A 62 -11.96 -9.51 4.44
C SER A 62 -11.88 -8.45 3.32
N PHE A 63 -11.66 -7.19 3.68
CA PHE A 63 -11.51 -6.10 2.72
C PHE A 63 -10.32 -6.33 1.78
N PHE A 64 -9.18 -6.73 2.33
CA PHE A 64 -7.96 -6.97 1.58
C PHE A 64 -7.83 -8.37 0.96
N LYS A 65 -8.87 -9.19 1.00
CA LYS A 65 -8.81 -10.61 0.58
C LYS A 65 -8.28 -10.85 -0.83
N ASN A 66 -8.51 -9.89 -1.74
CA ASN A 66 -8.13 -9.97 -3.16
C ASN A 66 -6.84 -9.16 -3.46
N ILE A 67 -6.19 -8.60 -2.43
CA ILE A 67 -4.91 -7.90 -2.58
C ILE A 67 -3.81 -8.83 -2.08
N GLU A 68 -2.86 -9.12 -2.94
CA GLU A 68 -1.66 -9.88 -2.58
C GLU A 68 -0.56 -8.90 -2.21
N PHE A 69 -0.39 -8.69 -0.91
CA PHE A 69 0.68 -7.85 -0.39
C PHE A 69 2.02 -8.57 -0.47
N ASP A 70 3.07 -7.86 -0.87
CA ASP A 70 4.45 -8.37 -0.84
C ASP A 70 5.05 -8.25 0.55
N GLU A 71 4.75 -7.16 1.27
CA GLU A 71 5.32 -6.87 2.57
C GLU A 71 4.28 -6.32 3.55
N PHE A 72 4.48 -6.62 4.83
CA PHE A 72 3.69 -6.10 5.94
C PHE A 72 4.59 -5.37 6.93
N TYR A 73 4.25 -4.12 7.23
CA TYR A 73 4.98 -3.30 8.19
C TYR A 73 4.10 -2.92 9.36
N SER A 74 4.67 -2.97 10.57
CA SER A 74 3.98 -2.56 11.81
C SER A 74 4.93 -1.83 12.73
N THR A 75 4.42 -0.93 13.56
CA THR A 75 5.16 -0.49 14.75
C THR A 75 5.17 -1.62 15.80
N ASN A 76 6.13 -1.58 16.72
CA ASN A 76 6.28 -2.63 17.76
C ASN A 76 5.31 -2.43 18.94
N TYR A 77 3.98 -2.51 18.65
CA TYR A 77 2.93 -2.44 19.64
C TYR A 77 1.92 -3.58 19.44
N HIS A 78 1.37 -4.12 20.53
CA HIS A 78 0.37 -5.19 20.46
C HIS A 78 -0.77 -4.84 19.49
N ARG A 79 -1.39 -3.69 19.66
CA ARG A 79 -2.53 -3.24 18.85
C ARG A 79 -2.24 -3.13 17.34
N THR A 80 -1.03 -2.74 16.95
CA THR A 80 -0.67 -2.63 15.52
C THR A 80 -0.36 -4.01 14.93
N ILE A 81 0.40 -4.85 15.65
CA ILE A 81 0.71 -6.21 15.25
C ILE A 81 -0.57 -7.06 15.16
N GLU A 82 -1.45 -6.97 16.15
CA GLU A 82 -2.72 -7.70 16.17
C GLU A 82 -3.67 -7.26 15.05
N THR A 83 -3.60 -5.99 14.64
CA THR A 83 -4.38 -5.50 13.51
C THR A 83 -3.93 -6.12 12.19
N VAL A 84 -2.61 -6.23 11.94
CA VAL A 84 -2.08 -6.76 10.68
C VAL A 84 -2.04 -8.29 10.64
N LYS A 85 -1.93 -8.96 11.77
CA LYS A 85 -1.73 -10.42 11.89
C LYS A 85 -2.75 -11.26 11.10
N PRO A 86 -4.07 -10.99 11.14
CA PRO A 86 -5.02 -11.75 10.32
C PRO A 86 -4.86 -11.55 8.82
N ILE A 87 -4.33 -10.38 8.40
CA ILE A 87 -4.13 -10.01 6.99
C ILE A 87 -2.88 -10.69 6.44
N SER A 88 -1.81 -10.76 7.25
CA SER A 88 -0.52 -11.34 6.84
C SER A 88 -0.57 -12.84 6.60
N LYS A 89 -1.62 -13.53 7.05
CA LYS A 89 -1.80 -14.99 6.87
C LYS A 89 -0.59 -15.81 7.33
N GLY A 90 0.09 -15.37 8.39
CA GLY A 90 1.30 -16.03 8.96
C GLY A 90 2.61 -15.62 8.28
N ARG A 91 2.60 -14.72 7.30
CA ARG A 91 3.82 -14.13 6.73
C ARG A 91 4.47 -13.19 7.74
N GLU A 92 5.75 -12.92 7.55
CA GLU A 92 6.53 -12.03 8.37
C GLU A 92 5.93 -10.60 8.41
N ILE A 93 6.01 -9.98 9.57
CA ILE A 93 5.63 -8.60 9.81
C ILE A 93 6.90 -7.83 10.17
N LEU A 94 7.34 -6.96 9.28
CA LEU A 94 8.53 -6.14 9.46
C LEU A 94 8.25 -5.00 10.43
N ILE A 95 9.10 -4.86 11.46
CA ILE A 95 8.93 -3.81 12.46
C ILE A 95 9.64 -2.54 12.01
N TYR A 96 8.91 -1.41 12.00
CA TYR A 96 9.48 -0.10 11.74
C TYR A 96 9.30 0.86 12.91
N ASN A 97 10.21 1.82 13.04
CA ASN A 97 10.10 2.91 13.99
C ASN A 97 9.70 4.21 13.27
N PRO A 98 8.50 4.78 13.54
CA PRO A 98 8.01 5.96 12.84
C PRO A 98 8.81 7.24 13.15
N SER A 99 9.67 7.23 14.18
CA SER A 99 10.51 8.38 14.52
C SER A 99 11.85 8.40 13.80
N THR A 100 12.32 7.26 13.27
CA THR A 100 13.63 7.11 12.66
C THR A 100 13.59 6.59 11.23
N ILE A 101 12.39 6.28 10.69
CA ILE A 101 12.25 5.78 9.33
C ILE A 101 12.76 6.81 8.31
N ASN A 102 13.60 6.36 7.40
CA ASN A 102 13.99 7.13 6.21
C ASN A 102 13.01 6.78 5.08
N TYR A 103 12.12 7.70 4.74
CA TYR A 103 11.08 7.47 3.72
C TYR A 103 11.65 7.25 2.31
N LYS A 104 12.78 7.88 1.99
CA LYS A 104 13.45 7.70 0.69
C LYS A 104 13.97 6.26 0.55
N ASP A 105 14.66 5.77 1.58
CA ASP A 105 15.16 4.40 1.60
C ASP A 105 14.02 3.39 1.65
N PHE A 106 12.92 3.71 2.38
CA PHE A 106 11.72 2.89 2.41
C PHE A 106 11.13 2.70 1.00
N ILE A 107 10.98 3.77 0.21
CA ILE A 107 10.48 3.69 -1.17
C ILE A 107 11.43 2.87 -2.04
N LEU A 108 12.74 3.12 -1.97
CA LEU A 108 13.75 2.42 -2.78
C LEU A 108 13.77 0.91 -2.51
N ASN A 109 13.74 0.50 -1.24
CA ASN A 109 13.79 -0.91 -0.82
C ASN A 109 12.48 -1.66 -1.14
N ASN A 110 11.42 -0.93 -1.44
CA ASN A 110 10.10 -1.47 -1.70
C ASN A 110 9.59 -1.20 -3.12
N LYS A 111 10.47 -0.81 -4.02
CA LYS A 111 10.12 -0.51 -5.41
C LYS A 111 9.40 -1.69 -6.07
N GLY A 112 8.27 -1.41 -6.72
CA GLY A 112 7.47 -2.40 -7.43
C GLY A 112 6.61 -3.31 -6.54
N LYS A 113 6.61 -3.10 -5.21
CA LYS A 113 5.86 -3.93 -4.24
C LYS A 113 4.50 -3.34 -3.88
N ILE A 114 3.60 -4.21 -3.46
CA ILE A 114 2.33 -3.89 -2.81
C ILE A 114 2.49 -4.09 -1.31
N ILE A 115 2.35 -3.03 -0.52
CA ILE A 115 2.74 -2.99 0.89
C ILE A 115 1.58 -2.58 1.77
N LEU A 116 1.44 -3.24 2.93
CA LEU A 116 0.55 -2.78 4.00
C LEU A 116 1.38 -2.26 5.18
N VAL A 117 1.11 -1.03 5.60
CA VAL A 117 1.72 -0.38 6.77
C VAL A 117 0.66 -0.12 7.83
N VAL A 118 0.89 -0.59 9.05
CA VAL A 118 0.00 -0.36 10.20
C VAL A 118 0.71 0.48 11.24
N GLY A 119 0.06 1.57 11.66
CA GLY A 119 0.61 2.51 12.63
C GLY A 119 -0.47 3.16 13.51
N HIS A 120 -0.30 4.44 13.83
CA HIS A 120 -1.11 5.17 14.82
C HIS A 120 -1.82 6.37 14.21
N SER A 121 -2.73 6.98 14.98
CA SER A 121 -3.52 8.13 14.55
C SER A 121 -2.72 9.34 14.08
N ASN A 122 -1.52 9.52 14.59
CA ASN A 122 -0.58 10.59 14.21
C ASN A 122 0.49 10.14 13.22
N THR A 123 0.94 8.88 13.30
CA THR A 123 2.07 8.41 12.48
C THR A 123 1.64 8.00 11.07
N ILE A 124 0.43 7.48 10.87
CA ILE A 124 -0.07 7.08 9.55
C ILE A 124 -0.30 8.28 8.63
N PRO A 125 -1.01 9.36 9.03
CA PRO A 125 -1.11 10.56 8.18
C PRO A 125 0.25 11.19 7.89
N LYS A 126 1.15 11.25 8.90
CA LYS A 126 2.51 11.74 8.70
C LYS A 126 3.28 10.89 7.70
N PHE A 127 3.13 9.57 7.75
CA PHE A 127 3.76 8.67 6.79
C PHE A 127 3.25 8.97 5.37
N ALA A 128 1.93 9.05 5.18
CA ALA A 128 1.32 9.40 3.89
C ALA A 128 1.83 10.75 3.37
N ASN A 129 1.85 11.79 4.21
CA ASN A 129 2.35 13.12 3.87
C ASN A 129 3.81 13.10 3.41
N ASN A 130 4.68 12.34 4.10
CA ASN A 130 6.08 12.21 3.71
C ASN A 130 6.25 11.47 2.36
N LEU A 131 5.45 10.44 2.09
CA LEU A 131 5.49 9.74 0.81
C LEU A 131 5.12 10.65 -0.37
N ILE A 132 4.12 11.51 -0.18
CA ILE A 132 3.63 12.42 -1.24
C ILE A 132 4.35 13.78 -1.25
N ASN A 133 5.23 14.02 -0.27
CA ASN A 133 5.91 15.31 -0.05
C ASN A 133 4.95 16.51 0.04
N LYS A 134 3.80 16.32 0.73
CA LYS A 134 2.76 17.35 0.94
C LYS A 134 2.10 17.14 2.30
N GLU A 135 1.76 18.21 3.02
CA GLU A 135 1.09 18.20 4.33
C GLU A 135 -0.43 18.37 4.17
N ILE A 136 -1.12 17.35 3.65
CA ILE A 136 -2.57 17.38 3.38
C ILE A 136 -3.40 16.55 4.37
N TYR A 137 -2.81 15.54 4.98
CA TYR A 137 -3.49 14.65 5.91
C TYR A 137 -3.23 15.07 7.36
N GLN A 138 -4.30 15.38 8.08
CA GLN A 138 -4.27 15.71 9.51
C GLN A 138 -4.31 14.45 10.37
N ASN A 139 -3.98 14.58 11.66
CA ASN A 139 -4.10 13.47 12.61
C ASN A 139 -5.51 12.89 12.61
N ILE A 140 -5.59 11.55 12.65
CA ILE A 140 -6.85 10.82 12.70
C ILE A 140 -7.49 11.02 14.08
N SER A 141 -8.80 11.37 14.11
CA SER A 141 -9.56 11.41 15.37
C SER A 141 -9.45 10.10 16.14
N ASP A 142 -9.37 10.19 17.46
CA ASP A 142 -9.21 9.01 18.32
C ASP A 142 -10.36 7.98 18.20
N SER A 143 -11.55 8.44 17.84
CA SER A 143 -12.72 7.60 17.55
C SER A 143 -12.74 6.97 16.16
N ASN A 144 -11.79 7.30 15.28
CA ASN A 144 -11.78 6.83 13.90
C ASN A 144 -10.66 5.81 13.66
N ASN A 145 -11.04 4.56 13.37
CA ASN A 145 -10.13 3.47 13.00
C ASN A 145 -10.41 2.94 11.58
N SER A 146 -11.14 3.71 10.75
CA SER A 146 -11.61 3.26 9.43
C SER A 146 -10.91 3.88 8.23
N ASN A 147 -9.94 4.78 8.46
CA ASN A 147 -9.18 5.40 7.38
C ASN A 147 -8.23 4.39 6.71
N LEU A 148 -8.26 4.39 5.38
CA LEU A 148 -7.31 3.71 4.52
C LEU A 148 -6.70 4.75 3.57
N TYR A 149 -5.40 4.96 3.68
CA TYR A 149 -4.64 5.77 2.72
C TYR A 149 -4.01 4.83 1.70
N VAL A 150 -4.13 5.15 0.43
CA VAL A 150 -3.51 4.41 -0.67
C VAL A 150 -2.62 5.37 -1.43
N ILE A 151 -1.33 5.06 -1.51
CA ILE A 151 -0.32 5.86 -2.19
C ILE A 151 0.29 4.99 -3.29
N ASN A 152 0.21 5.45 -4.54
CA ASN A 152 0.83 4.80 -5.68
C ASN A 152 1.98 5.68 -6.19
N ILE A 153 3.17 5.10 -6.23
CA ILE A 153 4.40 5.74 -6.69
C ILE A 153 4.88 4.95 -7.91
N CYS A 154 4.67 5.51 -9.09
CA CYS A 154 5.12 4.92 -10.34
C CYS A 154 6.31 5.69 -10.91
N GLU A 155 7.20 5.00 -11.63
CA GLU A 155 8.29 5.66 -12.33
C GLU A 155 7.74 6.64 -13.38
N ASN A 156 8.37 7.80 -13.49
CA ASN A 156 8.04 8.84 -14.47
C ASN A 156 6.58 9.37 -14.41
N SER A 157 5.88 9.16 -13.28
CA SER A 157 4.50 9.61 -13.09
C SER A 157 4.35 10.42 -11.81
N GLU A 158 3.28 11.22 -11.73
CA GLU A 158 2.90 11.88 -10.48
C GLU A 158 2.47 10.83 -9.43
N ILE A 159 2.77 11.12 -8.16
CA ILE A 159 2.32 10.28 -7.05
C ILE A 159 0.82 10.43 -6.90
N ILE A 160 0.10 9.32 -7.04
CA ILE A 160 -1.35 9.27 -6.85
C ILE A 160 -1.63 8.90 -5.39
N ASN A 161 -2.51 9.64 -4.74
CA ASN A 161 -2.91 9.35 -3.37
C ASN A 161 -4.44 9.44 -3.20
N SER A 162 -4.97 8.59 -2.32
CA SER A 162 -6.41 8.52 -2.03
C SER A 162 -6.64 8.19 -0.56
N LEU A 163 -7.73 8.72 -0.01
CA LEU A 163 -8.22 8.40 1.34
C LEU A 163 -9.61 7.78 1.23
N TYR A 164 -9.76 6.58 1.77
CA TYR A 164 -11.02 5.85 1.85
C TYR A 164 -11.45 5.67 3.30
N PHE A 165 -12.75 5.48 3.51
CA PHE A 165 -13.35 5.14 4.79
C PHE A 165 -13.96 3.75 4.71
N VAL A 166 -13.36 2.78 5.38
CA VAL A 166 -13.80 1.38 5.39
C VAL A 166 -14.57 1.10 6.67
N LYS A 167 -15.89 0.97 6.56
CA LYS A 167 -16.81 0.73 7.69
C LYS A 167 -16.85 -0.73 8.12
#